data_9c319afcc21ecf5bf0718a8d5a410c6c
#
_entry.id   9c319afcc21ecf5bf0718a8d5a410c6c
#
_cell.length_a   1.000
_cell.length_b   1.000
_cell.length_c   1.000
_cell.angle_alpha   90.00
_cell.angle_beta   90.00
_cell.angle_gamma   90.00
#
_symmetry.space_group_name_H-M   'P 1'
#
loop_
_entity.id
_entity.type
_entity.pdbx_description
1 polymer ?
#
loop_
_entity_poly.entity_id
_entity_poly.type
_entity_poly.pdbx_seq_one_letter_code
_entity_poly.pdbx_strand_id
1 'polypeptide(L)'
;MDPREFPTKGNLMLAKNSLALAHQGYDLMDKKRNILLKELMALIDEAKDIQEKIDTTFTKAYACLQRANIEHGISKVEELAFTVPIEDSVRIQTRSIMGTEIPHVKHNDKKNVLTYSFGTTHESIDIAREAFREVKELTLKLSEVENPAYRLATNIKKTQKRANALKNITIPMYTNLVYTINNALEEKEREEFTRLKVIKKMKG
;
A
#
# COMPACT_ATOMS: atom_id res chain seq x y z
N MET A 1 -21.64 25.65 -23.31
CA MET A 1 -21.59 26.25 -21.97
C MET A 1 -22.23 25.26 -21.02
N ASP A 2 -21.51 24.81 -20.02
CA ASP A 2 -22.04 23.88 -19.00
C ASP A 2 -23.12 24.66 -18.19
N PRO A 3 -24.33 24.10 -17.95
CA PRO A 3 -25.36 24.73 -17.12
C PRO A 3 -24.86 25.17 -15.72
N ARG A 4 -23.78 24.58 -15.25
CA ARG A 4 -23.13 24.90 -13.97
C ARG A 4 -22.31 26.21 -14.01
N GLU A 5 -21.98 26.71 -15.19
CA GLU A 5 -21.22 27.96 -15.41
C GLU A 5 -22.10 29.21 -15.43
N PHE A 6 -23.44 29.07 -15.49
CA PHE A 6 -24.32 30.21 -15.49
C PHE A 6 -24.21 31.03 -14.21
N PRO A 7 -24.04 32.37 -14.29
CA PRO A 7 -23.88 33.23 -13.13
C PRO A 7 -25.22 33.40 -12.37
N THR A 8 -25.45 32.49 -11.46
CA THR A 8 -26.57 32.52 -10.51
C THR A 8 -26.07 32.35 -9.07
N LYS A 9 -26.80 32.92 -8.09
CA LYS A 9 -26.45 32.78 -6.65
C LYS A 9 -26.43 31.30 -6.22
N GLY A 10 -27.32 30.46 -6.81
CA GLY A 10 -27.34 29.03 -6.56
C GLY A 10 -26.08 28.32 -7.05
N ASN A 11 -25.63 28.60 -8.28
CA ASN A 11 -24.41 28.04 -8.85
C ASN A 11 -23.15 28.51 -8.10
N LEU A 12 -23.12 29.76 -7.65
CA LEU A 12 -22.04 30.28 -6.81
C LEU A 12 -21.91 29.48 -5.50
N MET A 13 -23.04 29.21 -4.84
CA MET A 13 -23.06 28.43 -3.61
C MET A 13 -22.59 26.98 -3.84
N LEU A 14 -23.06 26.34 -4.92
CA LEU A 14 -22.61 24.99 -5.30
C LEU A 14 -21.11 24.95 -5.63
N ALA A 15 -20.61 25.94 -6.37
CA ALA A 15 -19.18 26.03 -6.69
C ALA A 15 -18.31 26.24 -5.42
N LYS A 16 -18.74 27.12 -4.51
CA LYS A 16 -18.05 27.30 -3.21
C LYS A 16 -18.04 26.03 -2.37
N ASN A 17 -19.16 25.32 -2.30
CA ASN A 17 -19.24 24.04 -1.58
C ASN A 17 -18.33 22.98 -2.21
N SER A 18 -18.30 22.89 -3.55
CA SER A 18 -17.43 21.97 -4.29
C SER A 18 -15.94 22.30 -4.07
N LEU A 19 -15.59 23.58 -4.01
CA LEU A 19 -14.24 24.03 -3.69
C LEU A 19 -13.84 23.63 -2.28
N ALA A 20 -14.71 23.85 -1.30
CA ALA A 20 -14.46 23.44 0.09
C ALA A 20 -14.28 21.92 0.22
N LEU A 21 -15.13 21.14 -0.44
CA LEU A 21 -15.01 19.68 -0.49
C LEU A 21 -13.70 19.22 -1.17
N ALA A 22 -13.27 19.92 -2.23
CA ALA A 22 -12.01 19.63 -2.91
C ALA A 22 -10.80 19.86 -1.99
N HIS A 23 -10.79 20.94 -1.20
CA HIS A 23 -9.76 21.20 -0.19
C HIS A 23 -9.75 20.12 0.89
N GLN A 24 -10.91 19.80 1.47
CA GLN A 24 -11.02 18.73 2.48
C GLN A 24 -10.57 17.38 1.90
N GLY A 25 -10.95 17.08 0.66
CA GLY A 25 -10.53 15.86 -0.03
C GLY A 25 -9.02 15.79 -0.24
N TYR A 26 -8.38 16.91 -0.59
CA TYR A 26 -6.92 17.00 -0.69
C TYR A 26 -6.25 16.72 0.66
N ASP A 27 -6.69 17.37 1.72
CA ASP A 27 -6.12 17.22 3.07
C ASP A 27 -6.26 15.77 3.59
N LEU A 28 -7.40 15.14 3.33
CA LEU A 28 -7.63 13.74 3.67
C LEU A 28 -6.70 12.79 2.88
N MET A 29 -6.51 13.05 1.58
CA MET A 29 -5.60 12.23 0.75
C MET A 29 -4.14 12.42 1.18
N ASP A 30 -3.74 13.64 1.54
CA ASP A 30 -2.40 13.92 2.04
C ASP A 30 -2.12 13.24 3.38
N LYS A 31 -3.05 13.34 4.33
CA LYS A 31 -2.96 12.63 5.62
C LYS A 31 -2.91 11.11 5.42
N LYS A 32 -3.76 10.56 4.55
CA LYS A 32 -3.74 9.14 4.20
C LYS A 32 -2.40 8.71 3.65
N ARG A 33 -1.84 9.46 2.69
CA ARG A 33 -0.52 9.20 2.11
C ARG A 33 0.56 9.16 3.18
N ASN A 34 0.57 10.14 4.10
CA ASN A 34 1.59 10.25 5.13
C ASN A 34 1.54 9.08 6.12
N ILE A 35 0.35 8.59 6.47
CA ILE A 35 0.20 7.40 7.31
C ILE A 35 0.72 6.16 6.58
N LEU A 36 0.31 5.96 5.32
CA LEU A 36 0.77 4.82 4.52
C LEU A 36 2.29 4.83 4.29
N LEU A 37 2.91 6.02 4.16
CA LEU A 37 4.37 6.16 4.06
C LEU A 37 5.07 5.74 5.34
N LYS A 38 4.56 6.11 6.52
CA LYS A 38 5.14 5.68 7.80
C LYS A 38 5.12 4.16 7.94
N GLU A 39 3.99 3.54 7.63
CA GLU A 39 3.85 2.07 7.65
C GLU A 39 4.80 1.40 6.65
N LEU A 40 4.89 1.95 5.44
CA LEU A 40 5.80 1.42 4.42
C LEU A 40 7.26 1.48 4.86
N MET A 41 7.70 2.59 5.46
CA MET A 41 9.07 2.75 5.94
C MET A 41 9.41 1.74 7.04
N ALA A 42 8.49 1.54 7.99
CA ALA A 42 8.68 0.53 9.03
C ALA A 42 8.85 -0.89 8.45
N LEU A 43 8.03 -1.25 7.43
CA LEU A 43 8.15 -2.54 6.76
C LEU A 43 9.45 -2.67 5.95
N ILE A 44 9.93 -1.59 5.33
CA ILE A 44 11.21 -1.60 4.58
C ILE A 44 12.39 -1.83 5.53
N ASP A 45 12.39 -1.19 6.68
CA ASP A 45 13.47 -1.36 7.66
C ASP A 45 13.46 -2.80 8.20
N GLU A 46 12.29 -3.35 8.52
CA GLU A 46 12.14 -4.75 8.93
C GLU A 46 12.56 -5.73 7.82
N ALA A 47 12.21 -5.45 6.56
CA ALA A 47 12.59 -6.29 5.42
C ALA A 47 14.11 -6.37 5.24
N LYS A 48 14.83 -5.26 5.41
CA LYS A 48 16.30 -5.23 5.33
C LYS A 48 16.95 -6.11 6.39
N ASP A 49 16.49 -5.99 7.64
CA ASP A 49 17.02 -6.78 8.74
C ASP A 49 16.81 -8.29 8.54
N ILE A 50 15.65 -8.66 7.98
CA ILE A 50 15.34 -10.06 7.66
C ILE A 50 16.19 -10.51 6.47
N GLN A 51 16.38 -9.69 5.45
CA GLN A 51 17.14 -10.04 4.26
C GLN A 51 18.62 -10.31 4.56
N GLU A 52 19.26 -9.49 5.41
CA GLU A 52 20.63 -9.74 5.88
C GLU A 52 20.74 -11.08 6.64
N LYS A 53 19.76 -11.39 7.48
CA LYS A 53 19.70 -12.67 8.18
C LYS A 53 19.50 -13.85 7.24
N ILE A 54 18.63 -13.70 6.24
CA ILE A 54 18.35 -14.74 5.25
C ILE A 54 19.65 -15.08 4.47
N ASP A 55 20.38 -14.11 3.98
CA ASP A 55 21.58 -14.34 3.19
C ASP A 55 22.64 -15.12 3.97
N THR A 56 22.83 -14.78 5.25
CA THR A 56 23.76 -15.51 6.13
C THR A 56 23.28 -16.92 6.44
N THR A 57 21.98 -17.09 6.69
CA THR A 57 21.37 -18.39 7.05
C THR A 57 21.33 -19.32 5.83
N PHE A 58 21.04 -18.80 4.62
CA PHE A 58 21.13 -19.59 3.38
C PHE A 58 22.54 -20.08 3.13
N THR A 59 23.55 -19.23 3.30
CA THR A 59 24.95 -19.61 3.13
C THR A 59 25.32 -20.77 4.06
N LYS A 60 24.90 -20.71 5.33
CA LYS A 60 25.10 -21.81 6.30
C LYS A 60 24.34 -23.08 5.88
N ALA A 61 23.06 -22.94 5.49
CA ALA A 61 22.23 -24.08 5.12
C ALA A 61 22.78 -24.83 3.91
N TYR A 62 23.24 -24.11 2.88
CA TYR A 62 23.89 -24.72 1.72
C TYR A 62 25.24 -25.36 2.05
N ALA A 63 26.04 -24.78 2.95
CA ALA A 63 27.27 -25.41 3.43
C ALA A 63 26.99 -26.72 4.18
N CYS A 64 25.94 -26.76 5.03
CA CYS A 64 25.50 -27.98 5.71
C CYS A 64 25.00 -29.04 4.70
N LEU A 65 24.22 -28.63 3.71
CA LEU A 65 23.74 -29.53 2.64
C LEU A 65 24.90 -30.08 1.81
N GLN A 66 25.90 -29.27 1.47
CA GLN A 66 27.08 -29.70 0.76
C GLN A 66 27.85 -30.78 1.56
N ARG A 67 27.98 -30.59 2.87
CA ARG A 67 28.59 -31.59 3.75
C ARG A 67 27.79 -32.89 3.77
N ALA A 68 26.47 -32.81 3.89
CA ALA A 68 25.58 -33.99 3.82
C ALA A 68 25.71 -34.74 2.46
N ASN A 69 25.82 -34.01 1.36
CA ASN A 69 26.05 -34.58 0.01
C ASN A 69 27.41 -35.29 -0.11
N ILE A 70 28.44 -34.79 0.56
CA ILE A 70 29.77 -35.42 0.56
C ILE A 70 29.74 -36.73 1.37
N GLU A 71 29.04 -36.75 2.51
CA GLU A 71 29.01 -37.91 3.42
C GLU A 71 28.08 -39.04 2.92
N HIS A 72 26.95 -38.69 2.28
CA HIS A 72 25.91 -39.69 1.88
C HIS A 72 25.80 -39.93 0.36
N GLY A 73 26.33 -39.02 -0.43
CA GLY A 73 26.12 -38.97 -1.88
C GLY A 73 24.79 -38.25 -2.22
N ILE A 74 24.81 -37.56 -3.38
CA ILE A 74 23.70 -36.72 -3.85
C ILE A 74 22.40 -37.51 -4.00
N SER A 75 22.45 -38.71 -4.58
CA SER A 75 21.27 -39.55 -4.82
C SER A 75 20.55 -39.95 -3.52
N LYS A 76 21.32 -40.21 -2.46
CA LYS A 76 20.73 -40.55 -1.16
C LYS A 76 20.06 -39.36 -0.49
N VAL A 77 20.69 -38.18 -0.57
CA VAL A 77 20.10 -36.93 -0.04
C VAL A 77 18.82 -36.57 -0.82
N GLU A 78 18.80 -36.78 -2.14
CA GLU A 78 17.60 -36.59 -2.97
C GLU A 78 16.47 -37.54 -2.58
N GLU A 79 16.74 -38.83 -2.39
CA GLU A 79 15.74 -39.77 -1.88
C GLU A 79 15.15 -39.33 -0.54
N LEU A 80 15.98 -38.83 0.36
CA LEU A 80 15.54 -38.32 1.66
C LEU A 80 14.71 -37.04 1.53
N ALA A 81 15.03 -36.17 0.59
CA ALA A 81 14.26 -34.97 0.33
C ALA A 81 12.80 -35.25 -0.10
N PHE A 82 12.56 -36.36 -0.86
CA PHE A 82 11.21 -36.79 -1.22
C PHE A 82 10.39 -37.27 -0.01
N THR A 83 11.01 -37.62 1.11
CA THR A 83 10.28 -38.04 2.31
C THR A 83 9.75 -36.85 3.11
N VAL A 84 10.24 -35.63 2.83
CA VAL A 84 9.81 -34.42 3.54
C VAL A 84 8.37 -34.06 3.12
N PRO A 85 7.45 -33.93 4.07
CA PRO A 85 6.07 -33.61 3.75
C PRO A 85 5.93 -32.18 3.19
N ILE A 86 4.97 -32.02 2.27
CA ILE A 86 4.62 -30.70 1.72
C ILE A 86 4.07 -29.81 2.85
N GLU A 87 4.52 -28.57 2.87
CA GLU A 87 4.06 -27.58 3.85
C GLU A 87 2.63 -27.08 3.52
N ASP A 88 1.67 -27.43 4.36
CA ASP A 88 0.26 -27.04 4.24
C ASP A 88 -0.26 -26.22 5.43
N SER A 89 0.62 -25.86 6.36
CA SER A 89 0.27 -25.14 7.59
C SER A 89 0.17 -23.63 7.41
N VAL A 90 0.58 -23.11 6.25
CA VAL A 90 0.57 -21.68 5.94
C VAL A 90 -0.83 -21.23 5.55
N ARG A 91 -1.39 -20.30 6.30
CA ARG A 91 -2.68 -19.67 5.99
C ARG A 91 -2.50 -18.18 5.80
N ILE A 92 -3.09 -17.63 4.73
CA ILE A 92 -3.06 -16.20 4.46
C ILE A 92 -4.36 -15.59 4.99
N GLN A 93 -4.22 -14.63 5.88
CA GLN A 93 -5.31 -13.76 6.34
C GLN A 93 -5.13 -12.37 5.78
N THR A 94 -6.21 -11.59 5.66
CA THR A 94 -6.15 -10.21 5.22
C THR A 94 -6.35 -9.28 6.41
N ARG A 95 -5.49 -8.28 6.53
CA ARG A 95 -5.62 -7.13 7.44
C ARG A 95 -5.78 -5.86 6.62
N SER A 96 -6.58 -4.92 7.07
CA SER A 96 -6.74 -3.64 6.38
C SER A 96 -6.01 -2.53 7.10
N ILE A 97 -5.16 -1.79 6.38
CA ILE A 97 -4.53 -0.54 6.85
C ILE A 97 -5.02 0.59 5.96
N MET A 98 -5.76 1.53 6.54
CA MET A 98 -6.33 2.68 5.81
C MET A 98 -7.07 2.30 4.52
N GLY A 99 -7.82 1.18 4.55
CA GLY A 99 -8.54 0.66 3.37
C GLY A 99 -7.64 0.01 2.32
N THR A 100 -6.40 -0.33 2.67
CA THR A 100 -5.52 -1.19 1.86
C THR A 100 -5.51 -2.56 2.49
N GLU A 101 -5.97 -3.57 1.76
CA GLU A 101 -5.89 -4.96 2.20
C GLU A 101 -4.45 -5.46 2.04
N ILE A 102 -3.86 -5.88 3.15
CA ILE A 102 -2.53 -6.46 3.22
C ILE A 102 -2.62 -7.90 3.68
N PRO A 103 -1.87 -8.83 3.06
CA PRO A 103 -1.80 -10.21 3.52
C PRO A 103 -1.01 -10.29 4.82
N HIS A 104 -1.46 -11.12 5.71
CA HIS A 104 -0.80 -11.51 6.95
C HIS A 104 -0.68 -13.03 6.94
N VAL A 105 0.52 -13.54 7.12
CA VAL A 105 0.81 -14.97 7.09
C VAL A 105 0.65 -15.53 8.49
N LYS A 106 -0.25 -16.51 8.66
CA LYS A 106 -0.31 -17.32 9.87
C LYS A 106 0.29 -18.68 9.57
N HIS A 107 1.34 -18.99 10.29
CA HIS A 107 1.98 -20.28 10.26
C HIS A 107 1.72 -21.01 11.57
N ASN A 108 1.17 -22.21 11.50
CA ASN A 108 1.06 -23.11 12.65
C ASN A 108 2.20 -24.11 12.54
N ASP A 109 3.20 -23.97 13.40
CA ASP A 109 4.34 -24.86 13.42
C ASP A 109 3.86 -26.30 13.72
N LYS A 110 3.88 -27.16 12.70
CA LYS A 110 3.60 -28.57 12.88
C LYS A 110 4.79 -29.21 13.60
N LYS A 111 4.50 -30.09 14.55
CA LYS A 111 5.53 -30.87 15.23
C LYS A 111 6.46 -31.51 14.19
N ASN A 112 7.75 -31.35 14.43
CA ASN A 112 8.81 -31.87 13.58
C ASN A 112 8.74 -33.41 13.55
N VAL A 113 8.09 -33.99 12.54
CA VAL A 113 8.03 -35.44 12.37
C VAL A 113 9.26 -35.87 11.58
N LEU A 114 10.06 -36.73 12.17
CA LEU A 114 11.19 -37.37 11.48
C LEU A 114 10.61 -38.39 10.49
N THR A 115 10.96 -38.25 9.21
CA THR A 115 10.46 -39.07 8.10
C THR A 115 11.49 -40.07 7.59
N TYR A 116 12.68 -40.10 8.19
CA TYR A 116 13.78 -40.99 7.83
C TYR A 116 14.33 -41.74 9.06
N SER A 117 15.01 -42.86 8.81
CA SER A 117 15.57 -43.72 9.85
C SER A 117 16.96 -43.27 10.28
N PHE A 118 17.22 -43.22 11.59
CA PHE A 118 18.54 -42.90 12.14
C PHE A 118 19.61 -43.94 11.81
N GLY A 119 19.22 -45.16 11.49
CA GLY A 119 20.19 -46.24 11.18
C GLY A 119 20.89 -46.09 9.84
N THR A 120 20.39 -45.23 8.95
CA THR A 120 20.90 -45.04 7.57
C THR A 120 21.36 -43.62 7.30
N THR A 121 21.28 -42.72 8.29
CA THR A 121 21.61 -41.30 8.16
C THR A 121 22.64 -40.89 9.21
N HIS A 122 23.51 -39.96 8.86
CA HIS A 122 24.47 -39.33 9.76
C HIS A 122 23.96 -37.97 10.26
N GLU A 123 24.59 -37.44 11.30
CA GLU A 123 24.27 -36.14 11.90
C GLU A 123 24.22 -34.98 10.89
N SER A 124 24.99 -35.05 9.82
CA SER A 124 25.05 -33.98 8.78
C SER A 124 23.69 -33.70 8.12
N ILE A 125 22.82 -34.71 7.98
CA ILE A 125 21.47 -34.54 7.44
C ILE A 125 20.59 -33.81 8.45
N ASP A 126 20.69 -34.12 9.72
CA ASP A 126 19.91 -33.47 10.78
C ASP A 126 20.30 -31.98 10.90
N ILE A 127 21.59 -31.68 10.82
CA ILE A 127 22.12 -30.31 10.84
C ILE A 127 21.63 -29.54 9.62
N ALA A 128 21.69 -30.13 8.42
CA ALA A 128 21.21 -29.52 7.20
C ALA A 128 19.70 -29.24 7.27
N ARG A 129 18.92 -30.21 7.75
CA ARG A 129 17.48 -30.07 7.92
C ARG A 129 17.10 -28.93 8.87
N GLU A 130 17.79 -28.82 10.00
CA GLU A 130 17.50 -27.74 10.97
C GLU A 130 17.89 -26.37 10.40
N ALA A 131 19.01 -26.29 9.68
CA ALA A 131 19.41 -25.07 8.99
C ALA A 131 18.38 -24.62 7.92
N PHE A 132 17.84 -25.54 7.12
CA PHE A 132 16.77 -25.24 6.16
C PHE A 132 15.44 -24.92 6.81
N ARG A 133 15.17 -25.44 8.00
CA ARG A 133 13.99 -25.05 8.78
C ARG A 133 14.08 -23.59 9.21
N GLU A 134 15.26 -23.15 9.69
CA GLU A 134 15.49 -21.74 10.03
C GLU A 134 15.31 -20.83 8.81
N VAL A 135 15.83 -21.23 7.65
CA VAL A 135 15.63 -20.54 6.37
C VAL A 135 14.16 -20.43 6.03
N LYS A 136 13.39 -21.52 6.16
CA LYS A 136 11.93 -21.53 5.91
C LYS A 136 11.20 -20.49 6.78
N GLU A 137 11.48 -20.44 8.07
CA GLU A 137 10.86 -19.49 8.99
C GLU A 137 11.19 -18.03 8.62
N LEU A 138 12.45 -17.76 8.27
CA LEU A 138 12.84 -16.43 7.81
C LEU A 138 12.20 -16.05 6.47
N THR A 139 12.07 -17.00 5.54
CA THR A 139 11.39 -16.78 4.25
C THR A 139 9.91 -16.46 4.41
N LEU A 140 9.23 -17.14 5.35
CA LEU A 140 7.83 -16.84 5.68
C LEU A 140 7.70 -15.42 6.25
N LYS A 141 8.58 -15.02 7.18
CA LYS A 141 8.62 -13.65 7.73
C LYS A 141 8.90 -12.61 6.64
N LEU A 142 9.85 -12.88 5.73
CA LEU A 142 10.12 -11.97 4.62
C LEU A 142 8.90 -11.78 3.74
N SER A 143 8.20 -12.87 3.38
CA SER A 143 6.98 -12.81 2.59
C SER A 143 5.87 -12.01 3.27
N GLU A 144 5.80 -12.07 4.62
CA GLU A 144 4.86 -11.30 5.42
C GLU A 144 5.15 -9.78 5.39
N VAL A 145 6.38 -9.39 5.13
CA VAL A 145 6.79 -7.97 5.09
C VAL A 145 6.79 -7.43 3.65
N GLU A 146 7.32 -8.17 2.69
CA GLU A 146 7.45 -7.71 1.29
C GLU A 146 6.10 -7.53 0.58
N ASN A 147 5.19 -8.48 0.70
CA ASN A 147 3.89 -8.40 0.02
C ASN A 147 3.04 -7.21 0.49
N PRO A 148 2.89 -6.94 1.81
CA PRO A 148 2.29 -5.71 2.30
C PRO A 148 3.00 -4.45 1.80
N ALA A 149 4.33 -4.40 1.82
CA ALA A 149 5.10 -3.25 1.37
C ALA A 149 4.80 -2.92 -0.09
N TYR A 150 4.75 -3.91 -0.97
CA TYR A 150 4.38 -3.73 -2.38
C TYR A 150 2.96 -3.19 -2.55
N ARG A 151 1.98 -3.72 -1.81
CA ARG A 151 0.58 -3.26 -1.86
C ARG A 151 0.44 -1.83 -1.32
N LEU A 152 1.14 -1.50 -0.23
CA LEU A 152 1.18 -0.15 0.32
C LEU A 152 1.80 0.83 -0.67
N ALA A 153 2.96 0.52 -1.26
CA ALA A 153 3.62 1.35 -2.26
C ALA A 153 2.71 1.64 -3.47
N THR A 154 1.99 0.63 -3.96
CA THR A 154 1.02 0.78 -5.05
C THR A 154 -0.13 1.71 -4.65
N ASN A 155 -0.65 1.60 -3.43
CA ASN A 155 -1.75 2.45 -2.95
C ASN A 155 -1.27 3.88 -2.67
N ILE A 156 -0.06 4.07 -2.15
CA ILE A 156 0.58 5.39 -2.00
C ILE A 156 0.66 6.09 -3.36
N LYS A 157 1.13 5.40 -4.40
CA LYS A 157 1.20 5.94 -5.77
C LYS A 157 -0.17 6.36 -6.31
N LYS A 158 -1.22 5.57 -6.06
CA LYS A 158 -2.61 5.91 -6.43
C LYS A 158 -3.11 7.12 -5.64
N THR A 159 -2.87 7.17 -4.34
CA THR A 159 -3.29 8.26 -3.45
C THR A 159 -2.58 9.57 -3.81
N GLN A 160 -1.29 9.50 -4.12
CA GLN A 160 -0.51 10.65 -4.60
C GLN A 160 -1.05 11.22 -5.91
N LYS A 161 -1.38 10.35 -6.89
CA LYS A 161 -1.99 10.80 -8.14
C LYS A 161 -3.32 11.52 -7.91
N ARG A 162 -4.17 11.00 -7.00
CA ARG A 162 -5.46 11.64 -6.65
C ARG A 162 -5.24 12.99 -5.95
N ALA A 163 -4.32 13.05 -4.98
CA ALA A 163 -3.98 14.29 -4.30
C ALA A 163 -3.46 15.36 -5.28
N ASN A 164 -2.58 14.97 -6.21
CA ASN A 164 -2.07 15.86 -7.24
C ASN A 164 -3.17 16.37 -8.18
N ALA A 165 -4.11 15.50 -8.58
CA ALA A 165 -5.26 15.91 -9.41
C ALA A 165 -6.16 16.90 -8.68
N LEU A 166 -6.44 16.68 -7.40
CA LEU A 166 -7.21 17.63 -6.59
C LEU A 166 -6.49 18.98 -6.49
N LYS A 167 -5.20 18.99 -6.14
CA LYS A 167 -4.40 20.19 -5.95
C LYS A 167 -4.21 21.01 -7.23
N ASN A 168 -3.85 20.33 -8.33
CA ASN A 168 -3.38 21.01 -9.54
C ASN A 168 -4.46 21.21 -10.61
N ILE A 169 -5.58 20.48 -10.53
CA ILE A 169 -6.65 20.54 -11.52
C ILE A 169 -7.95 21.00 -10.85
N THR A 170 -8.44 20.25 -9.87
CA THR A 170 -9.79 20.44 -9.35
C THR A 170 -9.92 21.74 -8.55
N ILE A 171 -9.00 22.00 -7.64
CA ILE A 171 -9.01 23.21 -6.80
C ILE A 171 -8.87 24.47 -7.66
N PRO A 172 -7.89 24.61 -8.58
CA PRO A 172 -7.78 25.77 -9.45
C PRO A 172 -9.01 25.98 -10.35
N MET A 173 -9.58 24.87 -10.89
CA MET A 173 -10.79 24.93 -11.70
C MET A 173 -11.97 25.54 -10.93
N TYR A 174 -12.27 25.04 -9.73
CA TYR A 174 -13.36 25.60 -8.92
C TYR A 174 -13.05 26.99 -8.39
N THR A 175 -11.80 27.32 -8.12
CA THR A 175 -11.39 28.66 -7.72
C THR A 175 -11.69 29.67 -8.83
N ASN A 176 -11.31 29.35 -10.06
CA ASN A 176 -11.59 30.19 -11.24
C ASN A 176 -13.09 30.29 -11.50
N LEU A 177 -13.83 29.18 -11.37
CA LEU A 177 -15.28 29.16 -11.55
C LEU A 177 -15.99 30.08 -10.54
N VAL A 178 -15.63 29.99 -9.26
CA VAL A 178 -16.16 30.86 -8.21
C VAL A 178 -15.85 32.32 -8.50
N TYR A 179 -14.62 32.63 -8.92
CA TYR A 179 -14.21 33.99 -9.27
C TYR A 179 -15.02 34.53 -10.45
N THR A 180 -15.17 33.76 -11.52
CA THR A 180 -15.91 34.17 -12.72
C THR A 180 -17.40 34.43 -12.44
N ILE A 181 -18.04 33.47 -11.70
CA ILE A 181 -19.46 33.63 -11.35
C ILE A 181 -19.66 34.83 -10.39
N ASN A 182 -18.75 35.03 -9.44
CA ASN A 182 -18.87 36.15 -8.51
C ASN A 182 -18.77 37.51 -9.25
N ASN A 183 -17.77 37.65 -10.12
CA ASN A 183 -17.60 38.88 -10.92
C ASN A 183 -18.84 39.18 -11.80
N ALA A 184 -19.36 38.13 -12.46
CA ALA A 184 -20.54 38.28 -13.30
C ALA A 184 -21.80 38.65 -12.51
N LEU A 185 -21.94 38.17 -11.27
CA LEU A 185 -23.03 38.54 -10.37
C LEU A 185 -22.88 40.00 -9.89
N GLU A 186 -21.67 40.40 -9.50
CA GLU A 186 -21.40 41.80 -9.12
C GLU A 186 -21.68 42.79 -10.26
N GLU A 187 -21.34 42.42 -11.49
CA GLU A 187 -21.62 43.24 -12.65
C GLU A 187 -23.11 43.37 -12.88
N LYS A 188 -23.89 42.30 -12.82
CA LYS A 188 -25.36 42.34 -12.88
C LYS A 188 -25.97 43.20 -11.78
N GLU A 189 -25.50 43.09 -10.53
CA GLU A 189 -25.99 43.91 -9.44
C GLU A 189 -25.69 45.41 -9.66
N ARG A 190 -24.54 45.76 -10.25
CA ARG A 190 -24.20 47.15 -10.64
C ARG A 190 -25.10 47.66 -11.77
N GLU A 191 -25.37 46.80 -12.75
CA GLU A 191 -26.30 47.15 -13.85
C GLU A 191 -27.72 47.40 -13.33
N GLU A 192 -28.24 46.51 -12.48
CA GLU A 192 -29.55 46.65 -11.88
C GLU A 192 -29.67 47.94 -11.04
N PHE A 193 -28.63 48.22 -10.22
CA PHE A 193 -28.57 49.45 -9.43
C PHE A 193 -28.59 50.70 -10.35
N THR A 194 -27.83 50.67 -11.43
CA THR A 194 -27.78 51.77 -12.40
C THR A 194 -29.14 51.97 -13.07
N ARG A 195 -29.81 50.87 -13.49
CA ARG A 195 -31.18 50.93 -14.08
C ARG A 195 -32.18 51.50 -13.07
N LEU A 196 -32.14 51.07 -11.81
CA LEU A 196 -33.02 51.64 -10.79
C LEU A 196 -32.79 53.15 -10.57
N LYS A 197 -31.51 53.57 -10.60
CA LYS A 197 -31.17 55.00 -10.45
C LYS A 197 -31.68 55.85 -11.63
N VAL A 198 -31.60 55.32 -12.85
CA VAL A 198 -32.15 55.97 -14.05
C VAL A 198 -33.67 56.06 -13.96
N ILE A 199 -34.35 54.97 -13.61
CA ILE A 199 -35.83 54.94 -13.45
C ILE A 199 -36.28 55.92 -12.37
N LYS A 200 -35.58 56.01 -11.25
CA LYS A 200 -35.88 56.97 -10.18
C LYS A 200 -35.72 58.43 -10.71
N LYS A 201 -34.71 58.72 -11.53
CA LYS A 201 -34.50 60.04 -12.10
C LYS A 201 -35.54 60.40 -13.17
N MET A 202 -36.16 59.38 -13.81
CA MET A 202 -37.23 59.61 -14.81
C MET A 202 -38.61 59.79 -14.20
N LYS A 203 -38.83 59.32 -12.95
CA LYS A 203 -40.12 59.41 -12.23
C LYS A 203 -40.20 60.58 -11.23
N GLY A 204 -39.13 61.27 -10.96
CA GLY A 204 -39.11 62.49 -10.15
C GLY A 204 -38.73 63.67 -10.97
#